data_0269e31509f87eadfac1203dcad0905c
#
_entry.id   0269e31509f87eadfac1203dcad0905c
#
_cell.length_a   1.000
_cell.length_b   1.000
_cell.length_c   1.000
_cell.angle_alpha   90.00
_cell.angle_beta   90.00
_cell.angle_gamma   90.00
#
_symmetry.space_group_name_H-M   'P 1'
#
loop_
_entity.id
_entity.type
_entity.pdbx_description
1 polymer ?
#
loop_
_entity_poly.entity_id
_entity_poly.type
_entity_poly.pdbx_seq_one_letter_code
_entity_poly.pdbx_strand_id
1 'polypeptide(L)'
;MQIWETDLSTSPLLHPQLTICLGYFDGIHLGHQQLIQKAKSLGHPIALLTFDRNPKPNRERQQLTPLQTKKKLFQSMGIDYLIVVQFSEQVKSITPKAFLDFLFRIGGKHLVCGPDFTFGKLAEGNIQLIQLDQRFTLNIVAHLFVKGQKVSTRDIVACLDQGQLNFIPALLGRPYSVEGYVGKGLGEGKKMGYPTANIVLDAPFYLPKNGVYVTLIKIDGQTYYSLASLGFHPTVANLDHPTLEVFVLNYQGNLYEKYVEVAFLHYLRNEQKFASKDALIHQMDIDKSTALKLQATLPKEF
;
A
#
# COMPACT_ATOMS: atom_id res chain seq x y z
N MET A 1 -13.67 -13.62 -1.59
CA MET A 1 -13.37 -13.12 -0.22
C MET A 1 -14.61 -12.45 0.37
N GLN A 2 -15.04 -12.88 1.55
CA GLN A 2 -16.10 -12.22 2.33
C GLN A 2 -15.47 -11.13 3.19
N ILE A 3 -16.11 -9.96 3.26
CA ILE A 3 -15.61 -8.83 4.07
C ILE A 3 -16.61 -8.61 5.21
N TRP A 4 -16.09 -8.57 6.42
CA TRP A 4 -16.87 -8.28 7.62
C TRP A 4 -16.23 -7.13 8.39
N GLU A 5 -16.98 -6.04 8.55
CA GLU A 5 -16.59 -4.88 9.33
C GLU A 5 -17.19 -4.98 10.74
N THR A 6 -16.39 -4.73 11.77
CA THR A 6 -16.79 -4.93 13.16
C THR A 6 -16.08 -3.95 14.09
N ASP A 7 -16.73 -3.63 15.20
CA ASP A 7 -16.17 -2.93 16.37
C ASP A 7 -15.81 -3.91 17.51
N LEU A 8 -15.78 -5.21 17.21
CA LEU A 8 -15.58 -6.33 18.14
C LEU A 8 -16.73 -6.57 19.14
N SER A 9 -17.82 -5.81 19.09
CA SER A 9 -18.98 -6.00 19.96
C SER A 9 -19.78 -7.26 19.63
N THR A 10 -19.84 -7.59 18.34
CA THR A 10 -20.48 -8.82 17.85
C THR A 10 -19.43 -9.82 17.36
N SER A 11 -19.75 -11.09 17.39
CA SER A 11 -18.84 -12.16 17.02
C SER A 11 -19.61 -13.36 16.45
N PRO A 12 -20.18 -13.22 15.22
CA PRO A 12 -20.82 -14.35 14.55
C PRO A 12 -19.78 -15.43 14.24
N LEU A 13 -20.17 -16.68 14.30
CA LEU A 13 -19.30 -17.77 13.85
C LEU A 13 -19.15 -17.68 12.32
N LEU A 14 -17.96 -17.33 11.85
CA LEU A 14 -17.65 -17.24 10.42
C LEU A 14 -17.38 -18.63 9.82
N HIS A 15 -16.59 -19.44 10.54
CA HIS A 15 -16.27 -20.82 10.17
C HIS A 15 -15.73 -21.54 11.42
N PRO A 16 -16.06 -22.84 11.64
CA PRO A 16 -15.66 -23.54 12.88
C PRO A 16 -14.16 -23.79 13.04
N GLN A 17 -13.38 -23.67 11.96
CA GLN A 17 -11.93 -23.87 11.98
C GLN A 17 -11.23 -22.84 11.11
N LEU A 18 -11.16 -21.59 11.58
CA LEU A 18 -10.43 -20.52 10.89
C LEU A 18 -8.94 -20.51 11.23
N THR A 19 -8.12 -20.29 10.23
CA THR A 19 -6.76 -19.76 10.39
C THR A 19 -6.82 -18.24 10.29
N ILE A 20 -6.45 -17.54 11.35
CA ILE A 20 -6.51 -16.07 11.40
C ILE A 20 -5.10 -15.49 11.37
N CYS A 21 -4.78 -14.72 10.34
CA CYS A 21 -3.58 -13.88 10.29
C CYS A 21 -3.85 -12.57 11.01
N LEU A 22 -3.00 -12.24 11.99
CA LEU A 22 -3.14 -11.06 12.85
C LEU A 22 -2.12 -9.99 12.48
N GLY A 23 -2.59 -8.78 12.13
CA GLY A 23 -1.71 -7.66 11.81
C GLY A 23 -2.44 -6.47 11.21
N TYR A 24 -1.74 -5.34 11.07
CA TYR A 24 -2.25 -4.17 10.38
C TYR A 24 -2.07 -4.27 8.85
N PHE A 25 -1.08 -5.01 8.40
CA PHE A 25 -0.79 -5.31 7.00
C PHE A 25 -0.59 -4.08 6.11
N ASP A 26 -0.02 -3.00 6.64
CA ASP A 26 0.29 -1.85 5.82
C ASP A 26 1.49 -2.14 4.90
N GLY A 27 1.35 -1.83 3.61
CA GLY A 27 2.29 -2.19 2.56
C GLY A 27 2.12 -3.61 2.04
N ILE A 28 1.55 -4.55 2.79
CA ILE A 28 1.50 -6.00 2.47
C ILE A 28 2.86 -6.50 1.95
N HIS A 29 3.92 -6.13 2.69
CA HIS A 29 5.31 -6.47 2.35
C HIS A 29 5.57 -7.97 2.43
N LEU A 30 6.71 -8.43 1.91
CA LEU A 30 7.06 -9.85 1.84
C LEU A 30 6.98 -10.56 3.21
N GLY A 31 7.30 -9.88 4.32
CA GLY A 31 7.07 -10.43 5.66
C GLY A 31 5.59 -10.70 5.98
N HIS A 32 4.67 -9.82 5.56
CA HIS A 32 3.22 -10.08 5.67
C HIS A 32 2.77 -11.21 4.75
N GLN A 33 3.34 -11.30 3.55
CA GLN A 33 3.03 -12.39 2.63
C GLN A 33 3.47 -13.75 3.17
N GLN A 34 4.57 -13.83 3.94
CA GLN A 34 4.96 -15.05 4.63
C GLN A 34 3.93 -15.52 5.68
N LEU A 35 3.27 -14.58 6.40
CA LEU A 35 2.16 -14.93 7.29
C LEU A 35 1.02 -15.61 6.52
N ILE A 36 0.66 -15.04 5.37
CA ILE A 36 -0.40 -15.58 4.49
C ILE A 36 0.00 -16.95 3.94
N GLN A 37 1.26 -17.11 3.50
CA GLN A 37 1.77 -18.40 3.02
C GLN A 37 1.74 -19.46 4.11
N LYS A 38 2.14 -19.11 5.35
CA LYS A 38 2.04 -20.00 6.50
C LYS A 38 0.58 -20.40 6.76
N ALA A 39 -0.35 -19.44 6.72
CA ALA A 39 -1.77 -19.72 6.89
C ALA A 39 -2.30 -20.70 5.83
N LYS A 40 -1.94 -20.51 4.56
CA LYS A 40 -2.31 -21.41 3.45
C LYS A 40 -1.81 -22.83 3.67
N SER A 41 -0.62 -23.00 4.21
CA SER A 41 -0.03 -24.32 4.47
C SER A 41 -0.77 -25.14 5.54
N LEU A 42 -1.66 -24.53 6.31
CA LEU A 42 -2.45 -25.20 7.35
C LEU A 42 -3.74 -25.85 6.79
N GLY A 43 -4.14 -25.53 5.55
CA GLY A 43 -5.25 -26.20 4.86
C GLY A 43 -6.66 -25.86 5.38
N HIS A 44 -6.80 -24.77 6.12
CA HIS A 44 -8.10 -24.28 6.63
C HIS A 44 -8.47 -22.95 5.95
N PRO A 45 -9.77 -22.56 5.97
CA PRO A 45 -10.16 -21.23 5.52
C PRO A 45 -9.40 -20.12 6.25
N ILE A 46 -8.98 -19.11 5.49
CA ILE A 46 -8.08 -18.06 5.96
C ILE A 46 -8.85 -16.78 6.21
N ALA A 47 -8.76 -16.26 7.41
CA ALA A 47 -9.18 -14.90 7.75
C ALA A 47 -7.96 -13.99 7.96
N LEU A 48 -8.03 -12.77 7.47
CA LEU A 48 -7.12 -11.69 7.84
C LEU A 48 -7.86 -10.72 8.74
N LEU A 49 -7.25 -10.38 9.88
CA LEU A 49 -7.76 -9.33 10.76
C LEU A 49 -6.88 -8.10 10.60
N THR A 50 -7.48 -6.99 10.19
CA THR A 50 -6.82 -5.69 10.01
C THR A 50 -7.70 -4.58 10.58
N PHE A 51 -7.20 -3.34 10.56
CA PHE A 51 -7.95 -2.15 11.00
C PHE A 51 -8.31 -1.26 9.81
N ASP A 52 -9.40 -0.50 9.94
CA ASP A 52 -9.84 0.51 8.98
C ASP A 52 -8.83 1.65 8.81
N ARG A 53 -8.11 1.98 9.89
CA ARG A 53 -7.06 3.01 9.96
C ARG A 53 -5.85 2.51 10.74
N ASN A 54 -4.73 3.24 10.65
CA ASN A 54 -3.53 2.89 11.40
C ASN A 54 -3.77 3.05 12.92
N PRO A 55 -3.60 1.98 13.73
CA PRO A 55 -3.81 2.05 15.15
C PRO A 55 -2.69 2.81 15.90
N LYS A 56 -1.57 3.16 15.23
CA LYS A 56 -0.47 3.90 15.85
C LYS A 56 -0.70 5.40 15.73
N PRO A 57 -0.62 6.16 16.84
CA PRO A 57 -0.74 7.62 16.81
C PRO A 57 0.31 8.23 15.88
N ASN A 58 -0.02 9.36 15.26
CA ASN A 58 0.80 10.13 14.32
C ASN A 58 1.05 9.49 12.94
N ARG A 59 0.47 8.32 12.63
CA ARG A 59 0.51 7.67 11.30
C ARG A 59 -0.87 7.43 10.70
N GLU A 60 -1.89 8.07 11.26
CA GLU A 60 -3.29 7.83 10.88
C GLU A 60 -3.66 8.33 9.49
N ARG A 61 -2.94 9.34 8.98
CA ARG A 61 -3.34 10.08 7.77
C ARG A 61 -2.83 9.52 6.45
N GLN A 62 -1.73 8.76 6.46
CA GLN A 62 -1.12 8.22 5.24
C GLN A 62 -0.79 6.75 5.41
N GLN A 63 -1.15 5.94 4.43
CA GLN A 63 -0.93 4.50 4.43
C GLN A 63 -0.18 4.11 3.16
N LEU A 64 0.72 3.14 3.28
CA LEU A 64 1.32 2.53 2.09
C LEU A 64 0.27 1.83 1.24
N THR A 65 -0.70 1.21 1.91
CA THR A 65 -1.77 0.47 1.24
C THR A 65 -3.09 0.79 1.93
N PRO A 66 -3.87 1.77 1.44
CA PRO A 66 -5.20 2.08 1.96
C PRO A 66 -6.15 0.88 1.90
N LEU A 67 -7.22 0.92 2.69
CA LEU A 67 -8.11 -0.23 2.89
C LEU A 67 -8.66 -0.81 1.57
N GLN A 68 -9.04 0.03 0.61
CA GLN A 68 -9.56 -0.47 -0.68
C GLN A 68 -8.50 -1.23 -1.48
N THR A 69 -7.27 -0.72 -1.51
CA THR A 69 -6.13 -1.40 -2.12
C THR A 69 -5.79 -2.70 -1.37
N LYS A 70 -5.84 -2.71 -0.03
CA LYS A 70 -5.70 -3.96 0.76
C LYS A 70 -6.74 -4.99 0.36
N LYS A 71 -8.02 -4.59 0.21
CA LYS A 71 -9.12 -5.49 -0.19
C LYS A 71 -8.81 -6.18 -1.53
N LYS A 72 -8.36 -5.42 -2.53
CA LYS A 72 -7.98 -5.97 -3.86
C LYS A 72 -6.82 -6.95 -3.75
N LEU A 73 -5.74 -6.58 -3.05
CA LEU A 73 -4.56 -7.41 -2.89
C LEU A 73 -4.86 -8.71 -2.12
N PHE A 74 -5.63 -8.65 -1.03
CA PHE A 74 -6.00 -9.86 -0.29
C PHE A 74 -6.92 -10.77 -1.09
N GLN A 75 -7.82 -10.22 -1.91
CA GLN A 75 -8.65 -10.99 -2.81
C GLN A 75 -7.79 -11.74 -3.85
N SER A 76 -6.81 -11.08 -4.47
CA SER A 76 -5.87 -11.72 -5.41
C SER A 76 -5.00 -12.78 -4.74
N MET A 77 -4.73 -12.65 -3.44
CA MET A 77 -4.01 -13.63 -2.64
C MET A 77 -4.86 -14.82 -2.19
N GLY A 78 -6.15 -14.90 -2.57
CA GLY A 78 -7.01 -16.05 -2.25
C GLY A 78 -7.37 -16.13 -0.76
N ILE A 79 -7.59 -15.00 -0.10
CA ILE A 79 -8.10 -14.93 1.27
C ILE A 79 -9.61 -15.16 1.27
N ASP A 80 -10.11 -15.95 2.23
CA ASP A 80 -11.54 -16.27 2.31
C ASP A 80 -12.33 -15.20 3.04
N TYR A 81 -11.78 -14.68 4.15
CA TYR A 81 -12.43 -13.67 5.01
C TYR A 81 -11.49 -12.50 5.31
N LEU A 82 -11.99 -11.28 5.16
CA LEU A 82 -11.32 -10.07 5.64
C LEU A 82 -12.12 -9.46 6.77
N ILE A 83 -11.56 -9.47 7.97
CA ILE A 83 -12.14 -8.87 9.18
C ILE A 83 -11.52 -7.49 9.33
N VAL A 84 -12.32 -6.45 9.10
CA VAL A 84 -11.92 -5.06 9.24
C VAL A 84 -12.43 -4.53 10.57
N VAL A 85 -11.52 -4.30 11.50
CA VAL A 85 -11.86 -3.73 12.81
C VAL A 85 -11.89 -2.22 12.72
N GLN A 86 -13.05 -1.63 13.02
CA GLN A 86 -13.23 -0.18 13.12
C GLN A 86 -12.53 0.34 14.37
N PHE A 87 -11.39 1.03 14.18
CA PHE A 87 -10.54 1.44 15.29
C PHE A 87 -11.13 2.64 16.04
N SER A 88 -11.84 2.36 17.13
CA SER A 88 -12.54 3.30 18.01
C SER A 88 -11.90 3.31 19.42
N GLU A 89 -12.33 4.24 20.27
CA GLU A 89 -11.91 4.25 21.68
C GLU A 89 -12.32 2.97 22.42
N GLN A 90 -13.47 2.39 22.07
CA GLN A 90 -13.92 1.11 22.59
C GLN A 90 -12.93 -0.02 22.23
N VAL A 91 -12.52 -0.09 20.95
CA VAL A 91 -11.55 -1.08 20.49
C VAL A 91 -10.16 -0.86 21.12
N LYS A 92 -9.73 0.38 21.31
CA LYS A 92 -8.48 0.70 22.02
C LYS A 92 -8.48 0.21 23.47
N SER A 93 -9.65 0.16 24.10
CA SER A 93 -9.80 -0.24 25.50
C SER A 93 -10.06 -1.73 25.72
N ILE A 94 -10.16 -2.54 24.66
CA ILE A 94 -10.45 -3.97 24.76
C ILE A 94 -9.34 -4.71 25.50
N THR A 95 -9.72 -5.50 26.51
CA THR A 95 -8.75 -6.31 27.25
C THR A 95 -8.16 -7.42 26.37
N PRO A 96 -6.93 -7.90 26.63
CA PRO A 96 -6.37 -9.05 25.91
C PRO A 96 -7.29 -10.28 25.94
N LYS A 97 -7.91 -10.56 27.08
CA LYS A 97 -8.86 -11.67 27.22
C LYS A 97 -10.07 -11.51 26.30
N ALA A 98 -10.70 -10.33 26.30
CA ALA A 98 -11.88 -10.08 25.45
C ALA A 98 -11.55 -10.18 23.96
N PHE A 99 -10.35 -9.77 23.55
CA PHE A 99 -9.88 -9.95 22.16
C PHE A 99 -9.71 -11.43 21.80
N LEU A 100 -9.09 -12.24 22.67
CA LEU A 100 -8.96 -13.68 22.43
C LEU A 100 -10.34 -14.37 22.45
N ASP A 101 -11.25 -13.98 23.34
CA ASP A 101 -12.62 -14.49 23.36
C ASP A 101 -13.37 -14.18 22.05
N PHE A 102 -13.15 -12.97 21.49
CA PHE A 102 -13.67 -12.60 20.18
C PHE A 102 -13.13 -13.53 19.07
N LEU A 103 -11.80 -13.71 18.98
CA LEU A 103 -11.18 -14.59 17.98
C LEU A 103 -11.71 -16.03 18.08
N PHE A 104 -11.92 -16.53 19.27
CA PHE A 104 -12.44 -17.87 19.49
C PHE A 104 -13.90 -17.98 19.02
N ARG A 105 -14.76 -17.02 19.36
CA ARG A 105 -16.18 -17.04 18.98
C ARG A 105 -16.40 -16.98 17.48
N ILE A 106 -15.57 -16.26 16.72
CA ILE A 106 -15.67 -16.25 15.24
C ILE A 106 -15.15 -17.51 14.59
N GLY A 107 -14.60 -18.46 15.36
CA GLY A 107 -14.11 -19.77 14.91
C GLY A 107 -12.61 -19.87 14.73
N GLY A 108 -11.83 -18.92 15.24
CA GLY A 108 -10.37 -18.97 15.25
C GLY A 108 -9.86 -20.20 15.98
N LYS A 109 -9.07 -21.03 15.31
CA LYS A 109 -8.35 -22.19 15.86
C LYS A 109 -6.86 -22.06 15.69
N HIS A 110 -6.43 -21.61 14.52
CA HIS A 110 -5.03 -21.38 14.19
C HIS A 110 -4.79 -19.87 14.09
N LEU A 111 -3.86 -19.35 14.89
CA LEU A 111 -3.46 -17.95 14.82
C LEU A 111 -2.06 -17.87 14.19
N VAL A 112 -1.88 -16.94 13.28
CA VAL A 112 -0.60 -16.70 12.57
C VAL A 112 -0.21 -15.25 12.77
N CYS A 113 0.96 -15.00 13.34
CA CYS A 113 1.47 -13.65 13.57
C CYS A 113 3.01 -13.59 13.56
N GLY A 114 3.57 -12.38 13.57
CA GLY A 114 4.99 -12.15 13.80
C GLY A 114 5.37 -12.27 15.28
N PRO A 115 6.67 -12.37 15.60
CA PRO A 115 7.15 -12.54 16.98
C PRO A 115 6.97 -11.29 17.85
N ASP A 116 6.76 -10.13 17.23
CA ASP A 116 6.53 -8.83 17.89
C ASP A 116 5.05 -8.43 17.94
N PHE A 117 4.14 -9.38 17.72
CA PHE A 117 2.71 -9.12 17.73
C PHE A 117 2.22 -8.80 19.14
N THR A 118 1.51 -7.69 19.26
CA THR A 118 0.84 -7.24 20.50
C THR A 118 -0.59 -6.85 20.19
N PHE A 119 -1.47 -6.95 21.21
CA PHE A 119 -2.90 -6.69 21.08
C PHE A 119 -3.53 -6.24 22.41
N GLY A 120 -4.78 -5.80 22.32
CA GLY A 120 -5.53 -5.33 23.50
C GLY A 120 -5.07 -3.95 23.97
N LYS A 121 -5.70 -3.48 25.04
CA LYS A 121 -5.45 -2.16 25.65
C LYS A 121 -3.96 -1.99 25.94
N LEU A 122 -3.40 -0.86 25.51
CA LEU A 122 -1.99 -0.49 25.72
C LEU A 122 -0.97 -1.55 25.27
N ALA A 123 -1.36 -2.45 24.34
CA ALA A 123 -0.53 -3.56 23.90
C ALA A 123 -0.12 -4.54 25.02
N GLU A 124 -0.97 -4.70 26.04
CA GLU A 124 -0.73 -5.62 27.17
C GLU A 124 -0.76 -7.09 26.73
N GLY A 125 -1.51 -7.43 25.65
CA GLY A 125 -1.52 -8.76 25.06
C GLY A 125 -0.29 -9.00 24.19
N ASN A 126 0.27 -10.21 24.26
CA ASN A 126 1.44 -10.63 23.48
C ASN A 126 1.36 -12.11 23.10
N ILE A 127 2.36 -12.62 22.40
CA ILE A 127 2.40 -14.01 21.93
C ILE A 127 2.39 -15.02 23.10
N GLN A 128 2.96 -14.69 24.26
CA GLN A 128 2.98 -15.56 25.44
C GLN A 128 1.55 -15.78 25.98
N LEU A 129 0.73 -14.73 26.01
CA LEU A 129 -0.68 -14.87 26.41
C LEU A 129 -1.47 -15.76 25.43
N ILE A 130 -1.19 -15.68 24.14
CA ILE A 130 -1.83 -16.59 23.16
C ILE A 130 -1.37 -18.02 23.38
N GLN A 131 -0.08 -18.26 23.66
CA GLN A 131 0.46 -19.60 23.91
C GLN A 131 -0.14 -20.28 25.14
N LEU A 132 -0.49 -19.50 26.17
CA LEU A 132 -1.14 -19.99 27.38
C LEU A 132 -2.63 -20.34 27.15
N ASP A 133 -3.24 -19.81 26.12
CA ASP A 133 -4.65 -20.06 25.79
C ASP A 133 -4.80 -21.32 24.95
N GLN A 134 -5.14 -22.41 25.58
CA GLN A 134 -5.26 -23.73 24.96
C GLN A 134 -6.33 -23.83 23.86
N ARG A 135 -7.14 -22.80 23.66
CA ARG A 135 -8.15 -22.74 22.59
C ARG A 135 -7.52 -22.58 21.21
N PHE A 136 -6.26 -22.12 21.15
CA PHE A 136 -5.58 -21.77 19.90
C PHE A 136 -4.31 -22.57 19.66
N THR A 137 -4.02 -22.83 18.40
CA THR A 137 -2.68 -23.21 17.94
C THR A 137 -2.00 -21.98 17.36
N LEU A 138 -0.92 -21.50 18.01
CA LEU A 138 -0.18 -20.33 17.57
C LEU A 138 0.95 -20.71 16.62
N ASN A 139 1.01 -20.06 15.47
CA ASN A 139 2.06 -20.15 14.48
C ASN A 139 2.80 -18.81 14.39
N ILE A 140 4.01 -18.77 14.92
CA ILE A 140 4.86 -17.59 14.86
C ILE A 140 5.73 -17.66 13.62
N VAL A 141 5.66 -16.67 12.74
CA VAL A 141 6.50 -16.55 11.55
C VAL A 141 7.64 -15.59 11.83
N ALA A 142 8.87 -16.06 11.66
CA ALA A 142 10.05 -15.25 11.88
C ALA A 142 10.10 -14.01 10.98
N HIS A 143 10.82 -12.98 11.41
CA HIS A 143 11.05 -11.80 10.57
C HIS A 143 11.81 -12.17 9.30
N LEU A 144 11.37 -11.61 8.17
CA LEU A 144 12.10 -11.71 6.92
C LEU A 144 13.21 -10.64 6.89
N PHE A 145 14.39 -11.05 6.43
CA PHE A 145 15.51 -10.15 6.19
C PHE A 145 15.89 -10.17 4.71
N VAL A 146 16.13 -9.00 4.15
CA VAL A 146 16.66 -8.81 2.80
C VAL A 146 17.94 -8.00 2.90
N LYS A 147 19.05 -8.53 2.40
CA LYS A 147 20.39 -7.91 2.50
C LYS A 147 20.75 -7.49 3.94
N GLY A 148 20.38 -8.31 4.94
CA GLY A 148 20.66 -8.07 6.35
C GLY A 148 19.72 -7.07 7.05
N GLN A 149 18.77 -6.46 6.35
CA GLN A 149 17.76 -5.56 6.93
C GLN A 149 16.42 -6.29 7.10
N LYS A 150 15.75 -6.07 8.25
CA LYS A 150 14.39 -6.57 8.51
C LYS A 150 13.43 -5.92 7.51
N VAL A 151 12.59 -6.73 6.87
CA VAL A 151 11.52 -6.21 6.01
C VAL A 151 10.39 -5.65 6.87
N SER A 152 10.15 -4.36 6.79
CA SER A 152 9.10 -3.69 7.57
C SER A 152 8.49 -2.49 6.82
N THR A 153 7.30 -2.06 7.24
CA THR A 153 6.66 -0.82 6.76
C THR A 153 7.59 0.40 6.91
N ARG A 154 8.41 0.45 7.98
CA ARG A 154 9.35 1.56 8.22
C ARG A 154 10.42 1.63 7.14
N ASP A 155 10.96 0.50 6.72
CA ASP A 155 12.02 0.47 5.72
C ASP A 155 11.51 0.86 4.34
N ILE A 156 10.27 0.47 4.02
CA ILE A 156 9.60 0.90 2.79
C ILE A 156 9.40 2.41 2.79
N VAL A 157 8.90 2.98 3.89
CA VAL A 157 8.74 4.44 4.05
C VAL A 157 10.08 5.14 3.87
N ALA A 158 11.15 4.66 4.51
CA ALA A 158 12.49 5.24 4.37
C ALA A 158 12.99 5.21 2.90
N CYS A 159 12.72 4.12 2.17
CA CYS A 159 13.05 4.03 0.74
C CYS A 159 12.26 5.06 -0.09
N LEU A 160 10.97 5.24 0.19
CA LEU A 160 10.13 6.24 -0.49
C LEU A 160 10.62 7.67 -0.21
N ASP A 161 10.94 8.00 1.05
CA ASP A 161 11.45 9.31 1.46
C ASP A 161 12.80 9.66 0.82
N GLN A 162 13.61 8.65 0.50
CA GLN A 162 14.92 8.80 -0.12
C GLN A 162 14.88 8.65 -1.65
N GLY A 163 13.74 8.27 -2.24
CA GLY A 163 13.64 7.99 -3.68
C GLY A 163 14.35 6.70 -4.11
N GLN A 164 14.60 5.77 -3.17
CA GLN A 164 15.27 4.49 -3.44
C GLN A 164 14.29 3.42 -3.95
N LEU A 165 13.61 3.73 -5.04
CA LEU A 165 12.51 2.90 -5.56
C LEU A 165 12.97 1.53 -6.08
N ASN A 166 14.20 1.43 -6.55
CA ASN A 166 14.80 0.17 -7.03
C ASN A 166 14.95 -0.90 -5.94
N PHE A 167 14.92 -0.51 -4.66
CA PHE A 167 14.99 -1.46 -3.54
C PHE A 167 13.60 -1.93 -3.08
N ILE A 168 12.54 -1.18 -3.38
CA ILE A 168 11.17 -1.48 -2.92
C ILE A 168 10.65 -2.85 -3.38
N PRO A 169 10.87 -3.33 -4.63
CA PRO A 169 10.44 -4.67 -5.03
C PRO A 169 11.04 -5.79 -4.17
N ALA A 170 12.26 -5.61 -3.64
CA ALA A 170 12.86 -6.56 -2.72
C ALA A 170 12.18 -6.61 -1.34
N LEU A 171 11.41 -5.58 -0.97
CA LEU A 171 10.65 -5.49 0.28
C LEU A 171 9.17 -5.84 0.09
N LEU A 172 8.55 -5.38 -1.01
CA LEU A 172 7.13 -5.55 -1.29
C LEU A 172 6.79 -6.77 -2.16
N GLY A 173 7.77 -7.29 -2.94
CA GLY A 173 7.52 -8.26 -4.01
C GLY A 173 6.92 -7.63 -5.28
N ARG A 174 6.72 -6.31 -5.30
CA ARG A 174 6.18 -5.52 -6.41
C ARG A 174 6.68 -4.07 -6.32
N PRO A 175 6.59 -3.27 -7.40
CA PRO A 175 6.77 -1.83 -7.30
C PRO A 175 5.75 -1.21 -6.34
N TYR A 176 6.07 -0.04 -5.78
CA TYR A 176 5.11 0.74 -5.01
C TYR A 176 4.17 1.48 -5.96
N SER A 177 2.87 1.37 -5.72
CA SER A 177 1.84 2.01 -6.56
C SER A 177 0.83 2.79 -5.74
N VAL A 178 0.21 3.78 -6.40
CA VAL A 178 -0.92 4.56 -5.90
C VAL A 178 -2.05 4.53 -6.92
N GLU A 179 -3.28 4.70 -6.47
CA GLU A 179 -4.48 4.62 -7.30
C GLU A 179 -5.29 5.90 -7.23
N GLY A 180 -6.01 6.21 -8.30
CA GLY A 180 -6.90 7.36 -8.34
C GLY A 180 -7.57 7.58 -9.69
N TYR A 181 -8.27 8.69 -9.80
CA TYR A 181 -8.96 9.11 -11.01
C TYR A 181 -8.18 10.21 -11.74
N VAL A 182 -8.27 10.22 -13.06
CA VAL A 182 -7.71 11.31 -13.87
C VAL A 182 -8.65 12.50 -13.81
N GLY A 183 -8.22 13.54 -13.09
CA GLY A 183 -8.95 14.81 -12.96
C GLY A 183 -8.58 15.83 -14.04
N LYS A 184 -9.32 16.93 -14.06
CA LYS A 184 -8.99 18.09 -14.92
C LYS A 184 -7.81 18.85 -14.32
N GLY A 185 -6.79 19.12 -15.15
CA GLY A 185 -5.65 19.98 -14.82
C GLY A 185 -5.69 21.28 -15.62
N LEU A 186 -4.67 22.11 -15.47
CA LEU A 186 -4.54 23.39 -16.17
C LEU A 186 -4.30 23.25 -17.68
N GLY A 187 -3.95 22.05 -18.15
CA GLY A 187 -3.73 21.75 -19.57
C GLY A 187 -2.45 22.38 -20.18
N GLU A 188 -1.57 22.93 -19.35
CA GLU A 188 -0.33 23.57 -19.81
C GLU A 188 0.61 22.57 -20.53
N GLY A 189 0.71 21.33 -20.06
CA GLY A 189 1.49 20.28 -20.69
C GLY A 189 1.05 19.99 -22.13
N LYS A 190 -0.25 20.00 -22.40
CA LYS A 190 -0.78 19.79 -23.76
C LYS A 190 -0.31 20.86 -24.75
N LYS A 191 -0.20 22.13 -24.32
CA LYS A 191 0.28 23.23 -25.14
C LYS A 191 1.76 23.11 -25.49
N MET A 192 2.51 22.31 -24.71
CA MET A 192 3.95 22.07 -24.86
C MET A 192 4.26 20.75 -25.55
N GLY A 193 3.25 19.99 -26.02
CA GLY A 193 3.43 18.67 -26.63
C GLY A 193 3.56 17.52 -25.62
N TYR A 194 3.39 17.80 -24.34
CA TYR A 194 3.46 16.84 -23.23
C TYR A 194 2.15 16.78 -22.45
N PRO A 195 1.07 16.20 -23.02
CA PRO A 195 -0.20 16.10 -22.31
C PRO A 195 -0.07 15.25 -21.03
N THR A 196 -0.19 15.87 -19.86
CA THR A 196 -0.16 15.21 -18.55
C THR A 196 -1.55 14.92 -18.04
N ALA A 197 -1.72 13.77 -17.40
CA ALA A 197 -2.89 13.40 -16.62
C ALA A 197 -2.66 13.80 -15.16
N ASN A 198 -3.58 14.55 -14.58
CA ASN A 198 -3.56 14.88 -13.16
C ASN A 198 -4.27 13.76 -12.38
N ILE A 199 -3.55 13.08 -11.51
CA ILE A 199 -4.09 11.96 -10.73
C ILE A 199 -4.63 12.48 -9.40
N VAL A 200 -5.95 12.39 -9.23
CA VAL A 200 -6.63 12.64 -7.97
C VAL A 200 -6.68 11.33 -7.22
N LEU A 201 -5.88 11.21 -6.18
CA LEU A 201 -5.81 9.99 -5.37
C LEU A 201 -7.16 9.72 -4.68
N ASP A 202 -7.59 8.48 -4.69
CA ASP A 202 -8.87 8.05 -4.09
C ASP A 202 -8.77 7.75 -2.58
N ALA A 203 -7.54 7.78 -2.05
CA ALA A 203 -7.24 7.54 -0.64
C ALA A 203 -5.94 8.26 -0.21
N PRO A 204 -5.68 8.41 1.10
CA PRO A 204 -4.48 9.06 1.62
C PRO A 204 -3.25 8.13 1.52
N PHE A 205 -2.76 7.90 0.33
CA PHE A 205 -1.52 7.16 0.11
C PHE A 205 -0.31 7.87 0.69
N TYR A 206 0.67 7.09 1.17
CA TYR A 206 1.99 7.60 1.47
C TYR A 206 2.72 7.88 0.15
N LEU A 207 3.02 9.14 -0.12
CA LEU A 207 3.69 9.52 -1.36
C LEU A 207 5.21 9.48 -1.21
N PRO A 208 5.95 9.08 -2.26
CA PRO A 208 7.40 9.14 -2.22
C PRO A 208 7.91 10.60 -2.21
N LYS A 209 9.22 10.77 -2.09
CA LYS A 209 9.89 12.07 -2.18
C LYS A 209 9.43 12.86 -3.41
N ASN A 210 9.26 14.18 -3.30
CA ASN A 210 8.95 15.03 -4.45
C ASN A 210 10.03 14.94 -5.53
N GLY A 211 9.61 14.95 -6.81
CA GLY A 211 10.51 14.87 -7.95
C GLY A 211 9.88 14.24 -9.19
N VAL A 212 10.73 13.90 -10.15
CA VAL A 212 10.35 13.28 -11.42
C VAL A 212 10.75 11.82 -11.43
N TYR A 213 9.87 10.97 -11.96
CA TYR A 213 9.98 9.51 -11.90
C TYR A 213 9.73 8.85 -13.25
N VAL A 214 10.39 7.73 -13.48
CA VAL A 214 9.90 6.72 -14.42
C VAL A 214 8.87 5.86 -13.70
N THR A 215 7.69 5.74 -14.30
CA THR A 215 6.56 5.01 -13.74
C THR A 215 5.94 4.06 -14.76
N LEU A 216 5.13 3.12 -14.29
CA LEU A 216 4.13 2.44 -15.09
C LEU A 216 2.76 2.99 -14.70
N ILE A 217 1.88 3.12 -15.68
CA ILE A 217 0.47 3.44 -15.45
C ILE A 217 -0.41 2.35 -16.06
N LYS A 218 -1.37 1.86 -15.26
CA LYS A 218 -2.36 0.89 -15.72
C LYS A 218 -3.66 1.61 -16.06
N ILE A 219 -4.12 1.46 -17.30
CA ILE A 219 -5.30 2.11 -17.86
C ILE A 219 -6.14 1.03 -18.53
N ASP A 220 -7.40 0.85 -18.11
CA ASP A 220 -8.31 -0.15 -18.68
C ASP A 220 -7.69 -1.55 -18.81
N GLY A 221 -6.88 -1.95 -17.81
CA GLY A 221 -6.20 -3.25 -17.75
C GLY A 221 -4.90 -3.35 -18.57
N GLN A 222 -4.52 -2.33 -19.34
CA GLN A 222 -3.26 -2.28 -20.07
C GLN A 222 -2.23 -1.42 -19.32
N THR A 223 -0.96 -1.83 -19.39
CA THR A 223 0.15 -1.15 -18.74
C THR A 223 0.99 -0.37 -19.72
N TYR A 224 1.31 0.87 -19.39
CA TYR A 224 2.11 1.78 -20.21
C TYR A 224 3.26 2.36 -19.38
N TYR A 225 4.41 2.56 -19.98
CA TYR A 225 5.44 3.39 -19.39
C TYR A 225 5.02 4.86 -19.36
N SER A 226 5.43 5.55 -18.31
CA SER A 226 5.08 6.95 -18.12
C SER A 226 6.17 7.69 -17.36
N LEU A 227 6.10 9.01 -17.40
CA LEU A 227 6.86 9.91 -16.55
C LEU A 227 5.88 10.54 -15.57
N ALA A 228 6.22 10.55 -14.29
CA ALA A 228 5.41 11.21 -13.28
C ALA A 228 6.18 12.36 -12.62
N SER A 229 5.52 13.49 -12.43
CA SER A 229 5.97 14.59 -11.58
C SER A 229 5.14 14.58 -10.30
N LEU A 230 5.80 14.54 -9.17
CA LEU A 230 5.18 14.62 -7.84
C LEU A 230 5.73 15.86 -7.13
N GLY A 231 4.85 16.82 -6.79
CA GLY A 231 5.29 18.03 -6.12
C GLY A 231 4.18 19.03 -5.85
N PHE A 232 4.56 20.17 -5.29
CA PHE A 232 3.63 21.24 -4.96
C PHE A 232 3.59 22.27 -6.09
N HIS A 233 2.43 22.50 -6.69
CA HIS A 233 2.25 23.59 -7.65
C HIS A 233 2.08 24.93 -6.92
N PRO A 234 3.02 25.89 -7.06
CA PRO A 234 2.95 27.18 -6.40
C PRO A 234 1.83 28.10 -6.92
N THR A 235 1.19 27.76 -8.04
CA THR A 235 0.16 28.58 -8.71
C THR A 235 -1.27 28.26 -8.33
N VAL A 236 -1.52 27.17 -7.63
CA VAL A 236 -2.84 26.85 -7.09
C VAL A 236 -2.81 27.11 -5.59
N ALA A 237 -3.21 28.31 -5.19
CA ALA A 237 -3.36 28.66 -3.78
C ALA A 237 -4.27 27.65 -3.09
N ASN A 238 -3.78 27.05 -1.97
CA ASN A 238 -4.50 26.18 -1.04
C ASN A 238 -4.58 24.66 -1.35
N LEU A 239 -3.61 24.07 -2.06
CA LEU A 239 -3.49 22.61 -2.00
C LEU A 239 -2.41 22.26 -0.95
N ASP A 240 -2.85 21.82 0.24
CA ASP A 240 -1.97 21.29 1.30
C ASP A 240 -1.36 19.91 0.93
N HIS A 241 -1.61 19.41 -0.30
CA HIS A 241 -1.15 18.11 -0.78
C HIS A 241 -0.40 18.22 -2.11
N PRO A 242 0.67 17.43 -2.28
CA PRO A 242 1.39 17.37 -3.55
C PRO A 242 0.48 16.82 -4.66
N THR A 243 0.66 17.34 -5.86
CA THR A 243 -0.02 16.89 -7.08
C THR A 243 0.81 15.81 -7.77
N LEU A 244 0.13 14.82 -8.32
CA LEU A 244 0.73 13.76 -9.14
C LEU A 244 0.29 13.96 -10.59
N GLU A 245 1.23 14.39 -11.44
CA GLU A 245 1.01 14.54 -12.87
C GLU A 245 1.74 13.45 -13.64
N VAL A 246 1.07 12.80 -14.59
CA VAL A 246 1.61 11.66 -15.33
C VAL A 246 1.54 11.89 -16.84
N PHE A 247 2.69 11.88 -17.52
CA PHE A 247 2.81 11.85 -18.96
C PHE A 247 2.96 10.39 -19.43
N VAL A 248 1.97 9.88 -20.16
CA VAL A 248 1.97 8.50 -20.64
C VAL A 248 2.68 8.39 -21.97
N LEU A 249 3.71 7.54 -22.03
CA LEU A 249 4.51 7.35 -23.24
C LEU A 249 3.72 6.53 -24.27
N ASN A 250 3.75 7.00 -25.53
CA ASN A 250 3.13 6.31 -26.66
C ASN A 250 1.62 6.02 -26.51
N TYR A 251 0.92 6.82 -25.70
CA TYR A 251 -0.52 6.70 -25.51
C TYR A 251 -1.26 7.77 -26.30
N GLN A 252 -2.31 7.34 -27.01
CA GLN A 252 -3.23 8.23 -27.71
C GLN A 252 -4.65 7.90 -27.26
N GLY A 253 -5.26 8.79 -26.53
CA GLY A 253 -6.62 8.61 -26.03
C GLY A 253 -7.02 9.61 -24.97
N ASN A 254 -8.30 9.61 -24.63
CA ASN A 254 -8.81 10.41 -23.53
C ASN A 254 -8.61 9.65 -22.21
N LEU A 255 -7.94 10.29 -21.25
CA LEU A 255 -7.69 9.75 -19.91
C LEU A 255 -8.66 10.32 -18.84
N TYR A 256 -9.39 11.39 -19.12
CA TYR A 256 -10.26 12.02 -18.14
C TYR A 256 -11.27 11.02 -17.55
N GLU A 257 -11.44 11.13 -16.22
CA GLU A 257 -12.37 10.32 -15.43
C GLU A 257 -12.01 8.82 -15.34
N LYS A 258 -10.95 8.37 -16.03
CA LYS A 258 -10.50 6.98 -15.91
C LYS A 258 -9.87 6.74 -14.54
N TYR A 259 -10.16 5.55 -14.00
CA TYR A 259 -9.45 5.03 -12.84
C TYR A 259 -8.13 4.42 -13.29
N VAL A 260 -7.04 4.82 -12.64
CA VAL A 260 -5.69 4.40 -13.00
C VAL A 260 -4.88 4.02 -11.77
N GLU A 261 -3.91 3.15 -11.98
CA GLU A 261 -2.91 2.80 -10.98
C GLU A 261 -1.53 3.21 -11.52
N VAL A 262 -0.75 3.93 -10.69
CA VAL A 262 0.58 4.45 -11.05
C VAL A 262 1.63 3.81 -10.16
N ALA A 263 2.51 3.01 -10.75
CA ALA A 263 3.62 2.34 -10.07
C ALA A 263 4.93 3.09 -10.28
N PHE A 264 5.60 3.44 -9.19
CA PHE A 264 6.88 4.15 -9.20
C PHE A 264 8.04 3.17 -9.38
N LEU A 265 8.84 3.35 -10.43
CA LEU A 265 9.94 2.45 -10.77
C LEU A 265 11.32 3.04 -10.46
N HIS A 266 11.55 4.28 -10.86
CA HIS A 266 12.86 4.91 -10.77
C HIS A 266 12.74 6.42 -10.53
N TYR A 267 13.52 6.93 -9.58
CA TYR A 267 13.64 8.36 -9.32
C TYR A 267 14.64 8.98 -10.29
N LEU A 268 14.23 9.95 -11.08
CA LEU A 268 15.09 10.60 -12.06
C LEU A 268 15.82 11.81 -11.48
N ARG A 269 15.07 12.74 -10.88
CA ARG A 269 15.60 14.00 -10.39
C ARG A 269 14.64 14.73 -9.44
N ASN A 270 15.16 15.71 -8.73
CA ASN A 270 14.33 16.69 -8.00
C ASN A 270 13.52 17.56 -8.97
N GLU A 271 12.46 18.19 -8.45
CA GLU A 271 11.79 19.29 -9.17
C GLU A 271 12.75 20.45 -9.39
N GLN A 272 12.57 21.17 -10.49
CA GLN A 272 13.37 22.31 -10.89
C GLN A 272 12.47 23.44 -11.38
N LYS A 273 12.88 24.68 -11.11
CA LYS A 273 12.29 25.86 -11.75
C LYS A 273 13.05 26.15 -13.04
N PHE A 274 12.33 26.43 -14.10
CA PHE A 274 12.92 26.73 -15.42
C PHE A 274 12.76 28.21 -15.74
N ALA A 275 13.80 28.79 -16.34
CA ALA A 275 13.81 30.20 -16.73
C ALA A 275 12.91 30.50 -17.95
N SER A 276 12.61 29.48 -18.77
CA SER A 276 11.76 29.59 -19.95
C SER A 276 11.00 28.28 -20.22
N LYS A 277 9.95 28.35 -21.05
CA LYS A 277 9.23 27.17 -21.53
C LYS A 277 10.13 26.25 -22.35
N ASP A 278 11.02 26.80 -23.17
CA ASP A 278 11.95 26.01 -23.98
C ASP A 278 12.92 25.21 -23.12
N ALA A 279 13.41 25.80 -22.02
CA ALA A 279 14.24 25.07 -21.04
C ALA A 279 13.47 23.93 -20.36
N LEU A 280 12.20 24.12 -20.04
CA LEU A 280 11.33 23.06 -19.52
C LEU A 280 11.13 21.94 -20.54
N ILE A 281 10.79 22.26 -21.79
CA ILE A 281 10.60 21.29 -22.87
C ILE A 281 11.89 20.49 -23.09
N HIS A 282 13.04 21.15 -23.19
CA HIS A 282 14.33 20.48 -23.32
C HIS A 282 14.61 19.49 -22.20
N GLN A 283 14.30 19.85 -20.94
CA GLN A 283 14.47 18.93 -19.83
C GLN A 283 13.49 17.74 -19.92
N MET A 284 12.26 17.97 -20.36
CA MET A 284 11.28 16.88 -20.56
C MET A 284 11.72 15.91 -21.66
N ASP A 285 12.38 16.40 -22.72
CA ASP A 285 12.97 15.56 -23.77
C ASP A 285 14.11 14.68 -23.20
N ILE A 286 14.94 15.23 -22.33
CA ILE A 286 16.00 14.49 -21.62
C ILE A 286 15.37 13.40 -20.73
N ASP A 287 14.38 13.75 -19.93
CA ASP A 287 13.69 12.82 -19.04
C ASP A 287 13.04 11.68 -19.82
N LYS A 288 12.36 12.00 -20.93
CA LYS A 288 11.76 11.02 -21.85
C LYS A 288 12.81 10.10 -22.46
N SER A 289 13.91 10.65 -22.97
CA SER A 289 15.01 9.85 -23.54
C SER A 289 15.61 8.91 -22.48
N THR A 290 15.77 9.39 -21.24
CA THR A 290 16.28 8.58 -20.14
C THR A 290 15.30 7.47 -19.78
N ALA A 291 14.00 7.77 -19.70
CA ALA A 291 12.97 6.76 -19.44
C ALA A 291 12.96 5.66 -20.51
N LEU A 292 13.06 6.02 -21.79
CA LEU A 292 13.12 5.07 -22.90
C LEU A 292 14.33 4.13 -22.81
N LYS A 293 15.49 4.64 -22.40
CA LYS A 293 16.69 3.80 -22.17
C LYS A 293 16.49 2.83 -20.99
N LEU A 294 15.86 3.30 -19.90
CA LEU A 294 15.61 2.49 -18.71
C LEU A 294 14.56 1.39 -18.93
N GLN A 295 13.66 1.53 -19.90
CA GLN A 295 12.65 0.50 -20.23
C GLN A 295 13.25 -0.89 -20.50
N ALA A 296 14.48 -0.98 -20.98
CA ALA A 296 15.15 -2.25 -21.24
C ALA A 296 15.44 -3.06 -19.95
N THR A 297 15.54 -2.39 -18.82
CA THR A 297 15.94 -2.97 -17.52
C THR A 297 14.85 -2.92 -16.44
N LEU A 298 13.81 -2.12 -16.65
CA LEU A 298 12.71 -1.96 -15.71
C LEU A 298 11.57 -2.96 -15.99
N PRO A 299 10.74 -3.29 -14.96
CA PRO A 299 9.56 -4.12 -15.14
C PRO A 299 8.61 -3.54 -16.20
N LYS A 300 7.93 -4.42 -16.93
CA LYS A 300 6.90 -4.04 -17.93
C LYS A 300 5.48 -4.12 -17.38
N GLU A 301 5.33 -4.81 -16.24
CA GLU A 301 4.05 -5.04 -15.56
C GLU A 301 4.25 -4.97 -14.04
N PHE A 302 3.16 -4.84 -13.28
CA PHE A 302 3.18 -4.79 -11.81
C PHE A 302 1.85 -5.24 -11.21
#